data_c8eb11ab74a93cb631eb4f2fd453ea32
#
_entry.id   c8eb11ab74a93cb631eb4f2fd453ea32
#
_cell.length_a   1.000
_cell.length_b   1.000
_cell.length_c   1.000
_cell.angle_alpha   90.00
_cell.angle_beta   90.00
_cell.angle_gamma   90.00
#
_symmetry.space_group_name_H-M   'P 1'
#
loop_
_entity.id
_entity.type
_entity.pdbx_description
1 polymer ?
#
loop_
_entity_poly.entity_id
_entity_poly.type
_entity_poly.pdbx_seq_one_letter_code
_entity_poly.pdbx_strand_id
1 'polypeptide(L)'
;MTVKEMSQLYHLNREIDHLQRQLEELECLAEGTTQVITGMPHGGGTSDKVGRYATRIADLRSMIDNRKTRCWDELNRLNAYIDGVEDSLTRQILTLRYVNGLSWQQVADSMGGANTEGAVKQLAYRYLKAH
;
A
#
# COMPACT_ATOMS: atom_id res chain seq x y z
N MET A 1 7.23 -9.74 -17.50
CA MET A 1 6.57 -9.60 -16.19
C MET A 1 5.07 -9.73 -16.34
N THR A 2 4.40 -10.41 -15.43
CA THR A 2 2.94 -10.59 -15.51
C THR A 2 2.20 -9.43 -14.85
N VAL A 3 0.90 -9.29 -15.15
CA VAL A 3 0.03 -8.31 -14.50
C VAL A 3 0.02 -8.51 -12.98
N LYS A 4 0.02 -9.76 -12.54
CA LYS A 4 0.06 -10.10 -11.11
C LYS A 4 1.34 -9.57 -10.44
N GLU A 5 2.49 -9.77 -11.08
CA GLU A 5 3.77 -9.27 -10.57
C GLU A 5 3.81 -7.73 -10.54
N MET A 6 3.27 -7.09 -11.57
CA MET A 6 3.19 -5.63 -11.64
C MET A 6 2.29 -5.06 -10.55
N SER A 7 1.29 -5.81 -10.10
CA SER A 7 0.31 -5.35 -9.11
C SER A 7 0.75 -5.54 -7.66
N GLN A 8 1.90 -6.15 -7.40
CA GLN A 8 2.36 -6.42 -6.03
C GLN A 8 2.53 -5.15 -5.19
N LEU A 9 3.08 -4.09 -5.76
CA LEU A 9 3.25 -2.83 -5.05
C LEU A 9 1.91 -2.26 -4.59
N TYR A 10 0.90 -2.31 -5.46
CA TYR A 10 -0.46 -1.87 -5.12
C TYR A 10 -1.01 -2.65 -3.92
N HIS A 11 -0.89 -3.96 -3.94
CA HIS A 11 -1.39 -4.81 -2.84
C HIS A 11 -0.63 -4.56 -1.54
N LEU A 12 0.68 -4.37 -1.60
CA LEU A 12 1.49 -4.05 -0.43
C LEU A 12 1.09 -2.70 0.18
N ASN A 13 0.84 -1.70 -0.64
CA ASN A 13 0.39 -0.39 -0.17
C ASN A 13 -0.97 -0.48 0.53
N ARG A 14 -1.89 -1.26 -0.02
CA ARG A 14 -3.18 -1.48 0.62
C ARG A 14 -3.07 -2.24 1.94
N GLU A 15 -2.18 -3.21 2.00
CA GLU A 15 -1.92 -3.94 3.25
C GLU A 15 -1.39 -3.01 4.34
N ILE A 16 -0.47 -2.11 3.98
CA ILE A 16 0.05 -1.10 4.90
C ILE A 16 -1.08 -0.18 5.40
N ASP A 17 -1.96 0.27 4.52
CA ASP A 17 -3.10 1.11 4.91
C ASP A 17 -4.00 0.40 5.93
N HIS A 18 -4.28 -0.88 5.71
CA HIS A 18 -5.09 -1.67 6.64
C HIS A 18 -4.39 -1.81 7.99
N LEU A 19 -3.10 -2.09 8.00
CA LEU A 19 -2.33 -2.24 9.23
C LEU A 19 -2.25 -0.91 10.00
N GLN A 20 -2.09 0.21 9.30
CA GLN A 20 -2.06 1.53 9.91
C GLN A 20 -3.39 1.90 10.55
N ARG A 21 -4.51 1.53 9.92
CA ARG A 21 -5.84 1.74 10.50
C ARG A 21 -6.03 0.93 11.78
N GLN A 22 -5.60 -0.33 11.76
CA GLN A 22 -5.64 -1.17 12.97
C GLN A 22 -4.79 -0.57 14.08
N LEU A 23 -3.61 -0.06 13.73
CA LEU A 23 -2.71 0.58 14.70
C LEU A 23 -3.36 1.82 15.33
N GLU A 24 -3.97 2.69 14.52
CA GLU A 24 -4.66 3.89 15.00
C GLU A 24 -5.81 3.52 15.93
N GLU A 25 -6.59 2.50 15.59
CA GLU A 25 -7.69 2.03 16.43
C GLU A 25 -7.18 1.55 17.80
N LEU A 26 -6.10 0.78 17.79
CA LEU A 26 -5.51 0.27 19.04
C LEU A 26 -4.90 1.39 19.87
N GLU A 27 -4.27 2.36 19.25
CA GLU A 27 -3.74 3.53 19.95
C GLU A 27 -4.86 4.32 20.64
N CYS A 28 -5.97 4.53 19.93
CA CYS A 28 -7.16 5.18 20.52
C CYS A 28 -7.72 4.38 21.70
N LEU A 29 -7.81 3.07 21.57
CA LEU A 29 -8.30 2.21 22.66
C LEU A 29 -7.36 2.24 23.85
N ALA A 30 -6.06 2.22 23.62
CA ALA A 30 -5.07 2.29 24.67
C ALA A 30 -5.13 3.62 25.44
N GLU A 31 -5.29 4.73 24.71
CA GLU A 31 -5.44 6.06 25.33
C GLU A 31 -6.73 6.14 26.15
N GLY A 32 -7.85 5.66 25.59
CA GLY A 32 -9.12 5.62 26.29
C GLY A 32 -9.05 4.79 27.57
N THR A 33 -8.38 3.64 27.51
CA THR A 33 -8.18 2.79 28.68
C THR A 33 -7.32 3.48 29.73
N THR A 34 -6.27 4.16 29.31
CA THR A 34 -5.39 4.93 30.21
C THR A 34 -6.16 6.08 30.87
N GLN A 35 -7.00 6.77 30.15
CA GLN A 35 -7.83 7.87 30.69
C GLN A 35 -8.81 7.36 31.73
N VAL A 36 -9.42 6.21 31.51
CA VAL A 36 -10.34 5.60 32.47
C VAL A 36 -9.62 5.22 33.76
N ILE A 37 -8.38 4.79 33.68
CA ILE A 37 -7.56 4.39 34.82
C ILE A 37 -7.23 5.58 35.73
N THR A 38 -7.08 6.78 35.17
CA THR A 38 -6.57 7.96 35.87
C THR A 38 -7.45 8.41 37.03
N GLY A 39 -8.71 8.04 37.09
CA GLY A 39 -9.64 8.49 38.13
C GLY A 39 -9.98 7.44 39.21
N MET A 40 -9.59 6.19 39.04
CA MET A 40 -10.05 5.11 39.94
C MET A 40 -8.97 4.05 40.19
N PRO A 41 -8.74 3.69 41.44
CA PRO A 41 -7.82 2.59 41.77
C PRO A 41 -8.48 1.25 41.47
N HIS A 42 -8.22 0.72 40.29
CA HIS A 42 -8.69 -0.60 39.91
C HIS A 42 -7.56 -1.62 39.97
N GLY A 43 -7.91 -2.84 40.35
CA GLY A 43 -6.99 -3.95 40.33
C GLY A 43 -6.52 -4.33 38.93
N GLY A 44 -5.71 -5.35 38.83
CA GLY A 44 -4.89 -5.72 37.68
C GLY A 44 -5.52 -5.91 36.32
N GLY A 45 -6.87 -6.01 36.20
CA GLY A 45 -7.51 -6.27 34.88
C GLY A 45 -7.30 -5.19 33.85
N THR A 46 -7.24 -3.93 34.26
CA THR A 46 -7.02 -2.79 33.37
C THR A 46 -5.56 -2.71 32.90
N SER A 47 -4.62 -3.05 33.82
CA SER A 47 -3.20 -3.11 33.50
C SER A 47 -2.91 -4.19 32.45
N ASP A 48 -3.60 -5.34 32.52
CA ASP A 48 -3.46 -6.42 31.56
C ASP A 48 -3.93 -5.97 30.16
N LYS A 49 -5.04 -5.22 30.08
CA LYS A 49 -5.52 -4.67 28.81
C LYS A 49 -4.52 -3.71 28.20
N VAL A 50 -3.97 -2.79 28.99
CA VAL A 50 -2.97 -1.84 28.54
C VAL A 50 -1.73 -2.58 28.02
N GLY A 51 -1.28 -3.60 28.75
CA GLY A 51 -0.16 -4.43 28.33
C GLY A 51 -0.41 -5.17 27.02
N ARG A 52 -1.62 -5.71 26.85
CA ARG A 52 -2.00 -6.39 25.62
C ARG A 52 -2.05 -5.42 24.43
N TYR A 53 -2.61 -4.23 24.63
CA TYR A 53 -2.63 -3.20 23.58
C TYR A 53 -1.22 -2.78 23.20
N ALA A 54 -0.35 -2.54 24.18
CA ALA A 54 1.04 -2.15 23.94
C ALA A 54 1.78 -3.20 23.12
N THR A 55 1.62 -4.49 23.45
CA THR A 55 2.23 -5.59 22.72
C THR A 55 1.71 -5.64 21.28
N ARG A 56 0.39 -5.53 21.09
CA ARG A 56 -0.20 -5.57 19.75
C ARG A 56 0.22 -4.36 18.92
N ILE A 57 0.31 -3.18 19.52
CA ILE A 57 0.81 -1.96 18.87
C ILE A 57 2.25 -2.15 18.38
N ALA A 58 3.11 -2.69 19.23
CA ALA A 58 4.50 -2.96 18.86
C ALA A 58 4.58 -3.97 17.70
N ASP A 59 3.77 -5.01 17.72
CA ASP A 59 3.71 -6.01 16.65
C ASP A 59 3.26 -5.38 15.34
N LEU A 60 2.22 -4.56 15.38
CA LEU A 60 1.71 -3.88 14.17
C LEU A 60 2.74 -2.92 13.58
N ARG A 61 3.44 -2.16 14.43
CA ARG A 61 4.51 -1.26 13.96
C ARG A 61 5.61 -2.04 13.26
N SER A 62 6.00 -3.18 13.83
CA SER A 62 7.01 -4.05 13.23
C SER A 62 6.54 -4.61 11.89
N MET A 63 5.28 -5.04 11.79
CA MET A 63 4.70 -5.52 10.55
C MET A 63 4.67 -4.43 9.49
N ILE A 64 4.27 -3.22 9.85
CA ILE A 64 4.23 -2.08 8.94
C ILE A 64 5.62 -1.77 8.40
N ASP A 65 6.64 -1.73 9.26
CA ASP A 65 8.01 -1.48 8.83
C ASP A 65 8.50 -2.56 7.86
N ASN A 66 8.18 -3.82 8.13
CA ASN A 66 8.50 -4.94 7.24
C ASN A 66 7.84 -4.77 5.86
N ARG A 67 6.56 -4.41 5.84
CA ARG A 67 5.83 -4.18 4.57
C ARG A 67 6.35 -2.98 3.81
N LYS A 68 6.77 -1.91 4.51
CA LYS A 68 7.39 -0.74 3.87
C LYS A 68 8.70 -1.12 3.19
N THR A 69 9.52 -1.94 3.82
CA THR A 69 10.75 -2.45 3.21
C THR A 69 10.44 -3.22 1.93
N ARG A 70 9.43 -4.09 1.97
CA ARG A 70 8.99 -4.82 0.77
C ARG A 70 8.49 -3.89 -0.32
N CYS A 71 7.80 -2.81 0.04
CA CYS A 71 7.36 -1.80 -0.91
C CYS A 71 8.53 -1.15 -1.64
N TRP A 72 9.60 -0.81 -0.92
CA TRP A 72 10.82 -0.27 -1.52
C TRP A 72 11.44 -1.24 -2.51
N ASP A 73 11.53 -2.52 -2.14
CA ASP A 73 12.08 -3.56 -3.03
C ASP A 73 11.23 -3.71 -4.29
N GLU A 74 9.91 -3.76 -4.14
CA GLU A 74 8.99 -3.85 -5.28
C GLU A 74 9.03 -2.61 -6.15
N LEU A 75 9.12 -1.42 -5.56
CA LEU A 75 9.23 -0.16 -6.30
C LEU A 75 10.50 -0.15 -7.16
N ASN A 76 11.62 -0.55 -6.58
CA ASN A 76 12.88 -0.63 -7.30
C ASN A 76 12.81 -1.64 -8.45
N ARG A 77 12.18 -2.78 -8.21
CA ARG A 77 11.99 -3.82 -9.22
C ARG A 77 11.12 -3.32 -10.38
N LEU A 78 10.00 -2.67 -10.05
CA LEU A 78 9.09 -2.10 -11.06
C LEU A 78 9.78 -1.00 -11.87
N ASN A 79 10.49 -0.11 -11.22
CA ASN A 79 11.18 0.99 -11.90
C ASN A 79 12.25 0.46 -12.84
N ALA A 80 13.03 -0.54 -12.42
CA ALA A 80 14.04 -1.15 -13.27
C ALA A 80 13.41 -1.80 -14.51
N TYR A 81 12.30 -2.50 -14.34
CA TYR A 81 11.59 -3.11 -15.46
C TYR A 81 11.03 -2.06 -16.42
N ILE A 82 10.37 -1.02 -15.88
CA ILE A 82 9.74 0.04 -16.68
C ILE A 82 10.80 0.86 -17.44
N ASP A 83 11.95 1.13 -16.80
CA ASP A 83 13.04 1.87 -17.45
C ASP A 83 13.56 1.14 -18.71
N GLY A 84 13.40 -0.17 -18.76
CA GLY A 84 13.75 -0.96 -19.93
C GLY A 84 12.73 -0.94 -21.06
N VAL A 85 11.59 -0.30 -20.87
CA VAL A 85 10.55 -0.18 -21.90
C VAL A 85 10.95 0.91 -22.87
N GLU A 86 11.12 0.56 -24.15
CA GLU A 86 11.59 1.52 -25.16
C GLU A 86 10.53 2.55 -25.54
N ASP A 87 9.27 2.12 -25.66
CA ASP A 87 8.18 3.00 -26.05
C ASP A 87 7.79 3.92 -24.89
N SER A 88 7.97 5.23 -25.08
CA SER A 88 7.69 6.24 -24.07
C SER A 88 6.22 6.23 -23.61
N LEU A 89 5.29 6.05 -24.53
CA LEU A 89 3.86 6.00 -24.19
C LEU A 89 3.56 4.83 -23.26
N THR A 90 4.03 3.63 -23.60
CA THR A 90 3.85 2.43 -22.78
C THR A 90 4.52 2.59 -21.41
N ARG A 91 5.74 3.15 -21.40
CA ARG A 91 6.48 3.41 -20.16
C ARG A 91 5.72 4.32 -19.21
N GLN A 92 5.13 5.40 -19.74
CA GLN A 92 4.32 6.32 -18.94
C GLN A 92 3.05 5.67 -18.41
N ILE A 93 2.37 4.89 -19.24
CA ILE A 93 1.15 4.16 -18.85
C ILE A 93 1.45 3.19 -17.71
N LEU A 94 2.52 2.41 -17.84
CA LEU A 94 2.91 1.45 -16.79
C LEU A 94 3.29 2.15 -15.49
N THR A 95 3.99 3.27 -15.57
CA THR A 95 4.35 4.07 -14.39
C THR A 95 3.11 4.60 -13.68
N LEU A 96 2.21 5.22 -14.42
CA LEU A 96 0.98 5.79 -13.83
C LEU A 96 0.12 4.72 -13.17
N ARG A 97 -0.03 3.59 -13.83
CA ARG A 97 -0.88 2.51 -13.31
C ARG A 97 -0.25 1.75 -12.15
N TYR A 98 0.98 1.30 -12.31
CA TYR A 98 1.57 0.33 -11.37
C TYR A 98 2.47 0.96 -10.31
N VAL A 99 3.09 2.07 -10.59
CA VAL A 99 3.91 2.80 -9.61
C VAL A 99 3.05 3.82 -8.85
N ASN A 100 2.31 4.65 -9.60
CA ASN A 100 1.49 5.71 -9.00
C ASN A 100 0.11 5.22 -8.51
N GLY A 101 -0.30 4.03 -8.89
CA GLY A 101 -1.53 3.42 -8.38
C GLY A 101 -2.83 4.00 -8.94
N LEU A 102 -2.78 4.65 -10.10
CA LEU A 102 -3.96 5.25 -10.71
C LEU A 102 -4.88 4.20 -11.33
N SER A 103 -6.18 4.48 -11.34
CA SER A 103 -7.14 3.66 -12.09
C SER A 103 -6.90 3.83 -13.59
N TRP A 104 -7.39 2.90 -14.39
CA TRP A 104 -7.24 3.00 -15.84
C TRP A 104 -7.86 4.28 -16.41
N GLN A 105 -8.99 4.73 -15.84
CA GLN A 105 -9.62 5.99 -16.23
C GLN A 105 -8.71 7.18 -15.90
N GLN A 106 -8.10 7.19 -14.73
CA GLN A 106 -7.15 8.23 -14.33
C GLN A 106 -5.91 8.24 -15.21
N VAL A 107 -5.42 7.06 -15.60
CA VAL A 107 -4.29 6.94 -16.54
C VAL A 107 -4.65 7.56 -17.88
N ALA A 108 -5.82 7.22 -18.42
CA ALA A 108 -6.29 7.77 -19.69
C ALA A 108 -6.41 9.29 -19.63
N ASP A 109 -6.99 9.82 -18.54
CA ASP A 109 -7.13 11.27 -18.34
C ASP A 109 -5.78 11.96 -18.26
N SER A 110 -4.81 11.34 -17.58
CA SER A 110 -3.46 11.90 -17.44
C SER A 110 -2.69 11.91 -18.75
N MET A 111 -2.90 10.89 -19.59
CA MET A 111 -2.25 10.83 -20.91
C MET A 111 -2.87 11.82 -21.90
N GLY A 112 -4.14 12.14 -21.71
CA GLY A 112 -4.85 13.12 -22.54
C GLY A 112 -5.09 12.68 -23.97
N GLY A 113 -5.54 13.60 -24.82
CA GLY A 113 -5.76 13.38 -26.23
C GLY A 113 -6.81 12.30 -26.51
N ALA A 114 -6.51 11.44 -27.48
CA ALA A 114 -7.38 10.35 -27.90
C ALA A 114 -7.23 9.07 -27.05
N ASN A 115 -6.46 9.11 -25.98
CA ASN A 115 -6.24 7.93 -25.14
C ASN A 115 -7.46 7.66 -24.27
N THR A 116 -8.14 6.54 -24.56
CA THR A 116 -9.28 6.09 -23.76
C THR A 116 -8.84 5.07 -22.72
N GLU A 117 -9.70 4.82 -21.73
CA GLU A 117 -9.44 3.79 -20.72
C GLU A 117 -9.13 2.44 -21.37
N GLY A 118 -9.94 2.02 -22.34
CA GLY A 118 -9.73 0.76 -23.04
C GLY A 118 -8.43 0.72 -23.81
N ALA A 119 -8.06 1.82 -24.46
CA ALA A 119 -6.83 1.90 -25.24
C ALA A 119 -5.58 1.78 -24.39
N VAL A 120 -5.49 2.53 -23.27
CA VAL A 120 -4.32 2.47 -22.40
C VAL A 120 -4.19 1.11 -21.71
N LYS A 121 -5.31 0.54 -21.29
CA LYS A 121 -5.34 -0.79 -20.67
C LYS A 121 -4.85 -1.86 -21.66
N GLN A 122 -5.30 -1.78 -22.89
CA GLN A 122 -4.92 -2.72 -23.93
C GLN A 122 -3.45 -2.62 -24.29
N LEU A 123 -2.91 -1.42 -24.39
CA LEU A 123 -1.48 -1.20 -24.62
C LEU A 123 -0.63 -1.83 -23.52
N ALA A 124 -1.00 -1.61 -22.27
CA ALA A 124 -0.29 -2.17 -21.14
C ALA A 124 -0.32 -3.70 -21.14
N TYR A 125 -1.48 -4.29 -21.31
CA TYR A 125 -1.63 -5.74 -21.31
C TYR A 125 -0.90 -6.40 -22.49
N ARG A 126 -0.96 -5.76 -23.65
CA ARG A 126 -0.26 -6.27 -24.84
C ARG A 126 1.25 -6.29 -24.61
N TYR A 127 1.80 -5.23 -24.05
CA TYR A 127 3.22 -5.17 -23.71
C TYR A 127 3.62 -6.25 -22.70
N LEU A 128 2.87 -6.38 -21.61
CA LEU A 128 3.17 -7.34 -20.57
C LEU A 128 3.07 -8.79 -21.06
N LYS A 129 2.14 -9.05 -21.97
CA LYS A 129 2.00 -10.38 -22.58
C LYS A 129 3.17 -10.74 -23.48
N ALA A 130 3.75 -9.75 -24.19
CA ALA A 130 4.86 -9.97 -25.11
C ALA A 130 6.22 -10.00 -24.41
N HIS A 131 6.32 -9.43 -23.25
CA HIS A 131 7.55 -9.26 -22.49
C HIS A 131 7.39 -9.76 -21.04
#